data_d163e5cd0ae5e5299688064df2a60fe5
#
_entry.id   d163e5cd0ae5e5299688064df2a60fe5
#
_cell.length_a   1.000
_cell.length_b   1.000
_cell.length_c   1.000
_cell.angle_alpha   90.00
_cell.angle_beta   90.00
_cell.angle_gamma   90.00
#
_symmetry.space_group_name_H-M   'P 1'
#
loop_
_entity.id
_entity.type
_entity.pdbx_description
1 polymer ?
#
loop_
_entity_poly.entity_id
_entity_poly.type
_entity_poly.pdbx_seq_one_letter_code
_entity_poly.pdbx_strand_id
1 'polypeptide(L)'
;MSNTIKEKAPGFAVCFLLALPAWFIGKQFPVVGSAVIAILLGMIIALFWKDQGKAKKGIKFTSKYILQTAVVLLGFGMDLGVVLRTGGQSLPIIISTIATSLILAWVLHKAMHIPGNISTLVGVGSSICGGSAIAATAPVIDADDKEVAQAISVIFFFNVMAAIFFPMLGAAIGFDTHSGEAFGIFAGTAINDTSSVTAAAATWDSMWNLGAETLNKAVTVKLTRTLAIIPITLDLAIHRARKSSGSGKNNFSLKRAFPMFLLYFVIASVITTLAGMAGVSAEVFAPLKELSKFFITMAMAAIGLNSNLVELVKSGGKPIALGAVCWAGITVVSLLMQHVMGIW
;
A
#
# COMPACT_ATOMS: atom_id res chain seq x y z
N MET A 1 -21.02 19.50 17.78
CA MET A 1 -19.81 19.48 16.91
C MET A 1 -18.56 20.06 17.60
N SER A 2 -18.63 21.15 18.34
CA SER A 2 -17.46 21.79 18.99
C SER A 2 -16.72 20.89 20.00
N ASN A 3 -17.39 20.12 20.83
CA ASN A 3 -16.74 19.26 21.84
C ASN A 3 -16.00 18.06 21.22
N THR A 4 -16.53 17.48 20.16
CA THR A 4 -15.90 16.34 19.46
C THR A 4 -14.60 16.72 18.76
N ILE A 5 -14.52 17.96 18.24
CA ILE A 5 -13.29 18.47 17.60
C ILE A 5 -12.23 18.75 18.68
N LYS A 6 -12.61 19.39 19.79
CA LYS A 6 -11.70 19.67 20.91
C LYS A 6 -11.09 18.40 21.53
N GLU A 7 -11.87 17.31 21.61
CA GLU A 7 -11.36 16.03 22.11
C GLU A 7 -10.37 15.33 21.18
N LYS A 8 -10.48 15.55 19.86
CA LYS A 8 -9.61 14.91 18.87
C LYS A 8 -8.38 15.75 18.52
N ALA A 9 -8.45 17.05 18.72
CA ALA A 9 -7.41 18.00 18.34
C ALA A 9 -6.01 17.66 18.93
N PRO A 10 -5.84 17.29 20.20
CA PRO A 10 -4.51 16.99 20.73
C PRO A 10 -3.81 15.84 20.03
N GLY A 11 -4.52 14.73 19.79
CA GLY A 11 -3.94 13.57 19.12
C GLY A 11 -3.70 13.81 17.63
N PHE A 12 -4.58 14.58 16.97
CA PHE A 12 -4.37 14.99 15.58
C PHE A 12 -3.12 15.87 15.45
N ALA A 13 -2.94 16.84 16.36
CA ALA A 13 -1.76 17.72 16.37
C ALA A 13 -0.46 16.93 16.57
N VAL A 14 -0.44 15.97 17.48
CA VAL A 14 0.72 15.10 17.68
C VAL A 14 1.05 14.33 16.40
N CYS A 15 0.07 13.71 15.74
CA CYS A 15 0.28 13.00 14.50
C CYS A 15 0.79 13.91 13.38
N PHE A 16 0.27 15.14 13.31
CA PHE A 16 0.72 16.15 12.35
C PHE A 16 2.18 16.53 12.59
N LEU A 17 2.55 16.84 13.84
CA LEU A 17 3.92 17.22 14.23
C LEU A 17 4.93 16.10 13.97
N LEU A 18 4.53 14.84 14.12
CA LEU A 18 5.39 13.69 13.78
C LEU A 18 5.48 13.46 12.28
N ALA A 19 4.41 13.75 11.56
CA ALA A 19 4.39 13.60 10.11
C ALA A 19 5.31 14.60 9.41
N LEU A 20 5.48 15.81 9.95
CA LEU A 20 6.33 16.84 9.35
C LEU A 20 7.79 16.39 9.17
N PRO A 21 8.55 16.03 10.23
CA PRO A 21 9.92 15.56 10.04
C PRO A 21 9.99 14.28 9.19
N ALA A 22 9.04 13.33 9.37
CA ALA A 22 8.97 12.12 8.57
C ALA A 22 8.78 12.43 7.08
N TRP A 23 7.98 13.44 6.76
CA TRP A 23 7.74 13.90 5.40
C TRP A 23 9.01 14.47 4.76
N PHE A 24 9.72 15.36 5.46
CA PHE A 24 10.95 15.96 4.95
C PHE A 24 12.07 14.94 4.82
N ILE A 25 12.28 14.10 5.83
CA ILE A 25 13.30 13.03 5.78
C ILE A 25 12.97 12.03 4.67
N GLY A 26 11.69 11.64 4.54
CA GLY A 26 11.26 10.70 3.49
C GLY A 26 11.42 11.23 2.06
N LYS A 27 11.39 12.56 1.87
CA LYS A 27 11.74 13.18 0.58
C LYS A 27 13.24 13.10 0.29
N GLN A 28 14.10 13.16 1.32
CA GLN A 28 15.55 13.02 1.16
C GLN A 28 15.99 11.57 1.00
N PHE A 29 15.22 10.62 1.57
CA PHE A 29 15.47 9.18 1.49
C PHE A 29 14.28 8.44 0.84
N PRO A 30 14.05 8.59 -0.48
CA PRO A 30 12.88 8.04 -1.19
C PRO A 30 12.77 6.52 -1.07
N VAL A 31 13.88 5.81 -0.95
CA VAL A 31 13.93 4.34 -0.80
C VAL A 31 13.20 3.89 0.47
N VAL A 32 13.35 4.64 1.58
CA VAL A 32 12.65 4.33 2.84
C VAL A 32 11.22 4.85 2.82
N GLY A 33 11.03 6.06 2.32
CA GLY A 33 9.73 6.71 2.23
C GLY A 33 9.22 7.30 3.55
N SER A 34 8.41 8.37 3.44
CA SER A 34 7.90 9.12 4.59
C SER A 34 6.97 8.30 5.49
N ALA A 35 6.21 7.37 4.91
CA ALA A 35 5.27 6.52 5.64
C ALA A 35 6.00 5.57 6.62
N VAL A 36 7.11 4.97 6.19
CA VAL A 36 7.93 4.08 7.04
C VAL A 36 8.57 4.88 8.16
N ILE A 37 9.15 6.03 7.84
CA ILE A 37 9.78 6.89 8.84
C ILE A 37 8.75 7.32 9.88
N ALA A 38 7.55 7.70 9.45
CA ALA A 38 6.47 8.12 10.35
C ALA A 38 6.03 6.99 11.31
N ILE A 39 5.85 5.76 10.78
CA ILE A 39 5.45 4.64 11.63
C ILE A 39 6.56 4.27 12.63
N LEU A 40 7.81 4.27 12.20
CA LEU A 40 8.95 3.99 13.07
C LEU A 40 9.12 5.06 14.17
N LEU A 41 9.01 6.35 13.81
CA LEU A 41 9.01 7.44 14.79
C LEU A 41 7.86 7.30 15.78
N GLY A 42 6.65 7.02 15.30
CA GLY A 42 5.50 6.75 16.16
C GLY A 42 5.73 5.58 17.12
N MET A 43 6.31 4.48 16.62
CA MET A 43 6.63 3.30 17.44
C MET A 43 7.70 3.61 18.50
N ILE A 44 8.76 4.35 18.13
CA ILE A 44 9.82 4.76 19.08
C ILE A 44 9.21 5.62 20.18
N ILE A 45 8.36 6.59 19.82
CA ILE A 45 7.71 7.45 20.83
C ILE A 45 6.76 6.64 21.70
N ALA A 46 6.05 5.65 21.16
CA ALA A 46 5.17 4.77 21.92
C ALA A 46 5.90 3.95 23.01
N LEU A 47 7.20 3.67 22.84
CA LEU A 47 8.01 3.02 23.86
C LEU A 47 8.11 3.86 25.14
N PHE A 48 8.18 5.18 24.99
CA PHE A 48 8.34 6.13 26.09
C PHE A 48 7.00 6.73 26.54
N TRP A 49 6.02 6.83 25.63
CA TRP A 49 4.72 7.45 25.89
C TRP A 49 3.62 6.39 25.93
N LYS A 50 3.60 5.59 26.99
CA LYS A 50 2.62 4.50 27.16
C LYS A 50 1.20 4.99 27.45
N ASP A 51 1.06 6.07 28.22
CA ASP A 51 -0.24 6.69 28.51
C ASP A 51 -0.43 7.94 27.64
N GLN A 52 -1.21 7.78 26.56
CA GLN A 52 -1.50 8.86 25.60
C GLN A 52 -2.59 9.82 26.09
N GLY A 53 -3.22 9.57 27.25
CA GLY A 53 -4.19 10.44 27.90
C GLY A 53 -5.22 11.06 26.93
N LYS A 54 -5.27 12.40 26.90
CA LYS A 54 -6.19 13.15 26.05
C LYS A 54 -5.92 13.01 24.54
N ALA A 55 -4.72 12.58 24.12
CA ALA A 55 -4.36 12.43 22.70
C ALA A 55 -4.93 11.15 22.09
N LYS A 56 -5.23 10.11 22.88
CA LYS A 56 -5.67 8.78 22.42
C LYS A 56 -6.84 8.82 21.44
N LYS A 57 -7.86 9.64 21.71
CA LYS A 57 -9.04 9.77 20.82
C LYS A 57 -8.66 10.38 19.47
N GLY A 58 -7.78 11.36 19.44
CA GLY A 58 -7.30 12.02 18.23
C GLY A 58 -6.36 11.12 17.41
N ILE A 59 -5.48 10.38 18.05
CA ILE A 59 -4.60 9.39 17.41
C ILE A 59 -5.45 8.31 16.73
N LYS A 60 -6.45 7.75 17.42
CA LYS A 60 -7.39 6.78 16.85
C LYS A 60 -8.23 7.36 15.70
N PHE A 61 -8.60 8.63 15.78
CA PHE A 61 -9.28 9.32 14.68
C PHE A 61 -8.36 9.44 13.45
N THR A 62 -7.10 9.82 13.65
CA THR A 62 -6.12 10.00 12.59
C THR A 62 -5.80 8.68 11.90
N SER A 63 -5.55 7.62 12.66
CA SER A 63 -5.25 6.29 12.10
C SER A 63 -6.40 5.72 11.25
N LYS A 64 -7.65 6.11 11.52
CA LYS A 64 -8.82 5.60 10.78
C LYS A 64 -9.32 6.58 9.71
N TYR A 65 -9.74 7.77 10.11
CA TYR A 65 -10.47 8.67 9.21
C TYR A 65 -9.55 9.49 8.29
N ILE A 66 -8.39 9.93 8.78
CA ILE A 66 -7.42 10.61 7.93
C ILE A 66 -6.86 9.61 6.91
N LEU A 67 -6.65 8.35 7.31
CA LEU A 67 -6.27 7.28 6.40
C LEU A 67 -7.29 7.06 5.28
N GLN A 68 -8.59 6.98 5.63
CA GLN A 68 -9.66 6.85 4.64
C GLN A 68 -9.70 8.03 3.67
N THR A 69 -9.55 9.26 4.19
CA THR A 69 -9.48 10.48 3.37
C THR A 69 -8.28 10.44 2.42
N ALA A 70 -7.12 9.99 2.91
CA ALA A 70 -5.93 9.81 2.08
C ALA A 70 -6.18 8.85 0.91
N VAL A 71 -6.87 7.73 1.17
CA VAL A 71 -7.22 6.76 0.12
C VAL A 71 -8.16 7.39 -0.92
N VAL A 72 -9.14 8.19 -0.51
CA VAL A 72 -10.01 8.92 -1.47
C VAL A 72 -9.19 9.87 -2.33
N LEU A 73 -8.28 10.63 -1.74
CA LEU A 73 -7.41 11.55 -2.47
C LEU A 73 -6.46 10.86 -3.44
N LEU A 74 -6.04 9.61 -3.17
CA LEU A 74 -5.26 8.81 -4.12
C LEU A 74 -6.00 8.59 -5.45
N GLY A 75 -7.32 8.53 -5.43
CA GLY A 75 -8.13 8.39 -6.63
C GLY A 75 -7.88 9.50 -7.66
N PHE A 76 -7.63 10.74 -7.21
CA PHE A 76 -7.25 11.86 -8.09
C PHE A 76 -5.84 11.72 -8.70
N GLY A 77 -5.08 10.72 -8.31
CA GLY A 77 -3.80 10.38 -8.91
C GLY A 77 -3.87 9.35 -10.03
N MET A 78 -5.06 8.85 -10.36
CA MET A 78 -5.23 7.70 -11.23
C MET A 78 -6.03 8.07 -12.47
N ASP A 79 -5.39 7.95 -13.64
CA ASP A 79 -6.03 8.05 -14.95
C ASP A 79 -6.36 6.64 -15.46
N LEU A 80 -7.65 6.32 -15.55
CA LEU A 80 -8.12 5.02 -16.03
C LEU A 80 -7.80 4.79 -17.52
N GLY A 81 -7.69 5.86 -18.31
CA GLY A 81 -7.37 5.76 -19.74
C GLY A 81 -5.92 5.31 -19.98
N VAL A 82 -4.96 5.91 -19.26
CA VAL A 82 -3.54 5.51 -19.32
C VAL A 82 -3.38 4.07 -18.82
N VAL A 83 -4.08 3.73 -17.74
CA VAL A 83 -4.06 2.39 -17.16
C VAL A 83 -4.54 1.33 -18.14
N LEU A 84 -5.64 1.57 -18.86
CA LEU A 84 -6.18 0.63 -19.84
C LEU A 84 -5.24 0.40 -21.03
N ARG A 85 -4.59 1.46 -21.52
CA ARG A 85 -3.65 1.39 -22.64
C ARG A 85 -2.37 0.63 -22.30
N THR A 86 -1.79 0.94 -21.14
CA THR A 86 -0.50 0.34 -20.72
C THR A 86 -0.70 -0.99 -20.00
N GLY A 87 -1.86 -1.17 -19.37
CA GLY A 87 -2.18 -2.35 -18.57
C GLY A 87 -2.35 -3.63 -19.38
N GLY A 88 -2.78 -3.53 -20.66
CA GLY A 88 -3.08 -4.71 -21.46
C GLY A 88 -1.93 -5.70 -21.54
N GLN A 89 -0.71 -5.21 -21.71
CA GLN A 89 0.49 -6.02 -21.81
C GLN A 89 0.90 -6.66 -20.47
N SER A 90 0.75 -5.92 -19.38
CA SER A 90 1.18 -6.39 -18.05
C SER A 90 0.05 -7.04 -17.24
N LEU A 91 -1.21 -6.97 -17.69
CA LEU A 91 -2.38 -7.50 -16.99
C LEU A 91 -2.24 -8.99 -16.62
N PRO A 92 -1.81 -9.91 -17.51
CA PRO A 92 -1.66 -11.32 -17.15
C PRO A 92 -0.67 -11.51 -16.00
N ILE A 93 0.46 -10.78 -16.01
CA ILE A 93 1.48 -10.84 -14.95
C ILE A 93 0.92 -10.27 -13.65
N ILE A 94 0.21 -9.13 -13.73
CA ILE A 94 -0.42 -8.49 -12.58
C ILE A 94 -1.44 -9.43 -11.92
N ILE A 95 -2.33 -10.05 -12.70
CA ILE A 95 -3.34 -10.98 -12.18
C ILE A 95 -2.66 -12.18 -11.53
N SER A 96 -1.64 -12.77 -12.18
CA SER A 96 -0.92 -13.92 -11.67
C SER A 96 -0.19 -13.61 -10.36
N THR A 97 0.47 -12.46 -10.26
CA THR A 97 1.19 -12.05 -9.03
C THR A 97 0.22 -11.71 -7.90
N ILE A 98 -0.94 -11.09 -8.19
CA ILE A 98 -1.99 -10.84 -7.21
C ILE A 98 -2.54 -12.17 -6.68
N ALA A 99 -2.94 -13.07 -7.58
CA ALA A 99 -3.48 -14.38 -7.21
C ALA A 99 -2.47 -15.16 -6.37
N THR A 100 -1.21 -15.19 -6.78
CA THR A 100 -0.12 -15.86 -6.04
C THR A 100 0.00 -15.33 -4.61
N SER A 101 0.05 -14.02 -4.44
CA SER A 101 0.16 -13.42 -3.11
C SER A 101 -1.01 -13.77 -2.21
N LEU A 102 -2.25 -13.66 -2.73
CA LEU A 102 -3.46 -13.95 -1.96
C LEU A 102 -3.57 -15.45 -1.62
N ILE A 103 -3.24 -16.34 -2.57
CA ILE A 103 -3.24 -17.79 -2.35
C ILE A 103 -2.18 -18.16 -1.31
N LEU A 104 -0.95 -17.66 -1.43
CA LEU A 104 0.12 -17.93 -0.47
C LEU A 104 -0.25 -17.41 0.92
N ALA A 105 -0.83 -16.20 1.01
CA ALA A 105 -1.27 -15.65 2.29
C ALA A 105 -2.36 -16.53 2.92
N TRP A 106 -3.32 -17.02 2.14
CA TRP A 106 -4.36 -17.92 2.63
C TRP A 106 -3.83 -19.29 3.05
N VAL A 107 -2.93 -19.89 2.27
CA VAL A 107 -2.31 -21.18 2.58
C VAL A 107 -1.50 -21.08 3.87
N LEU A 108 -0.65 -20.05 3.97
CA LEU A 108 0.20 -19.86 5.15
C LEU A 108 -0.59 -19.44 6.39
N HIS A 109 -1.71 -18.72 6.23
CA HIS A 109 -2.66 -18.47 7.33
C HIS A 109 -3.08 -19.79 7.98
N LYS A 110 -3.48 -20.78 7.17
CA LYS A 110 -3.90 -22.09 7.68
C LYS A 110 -2.73 -22.94 8.20
N ALA A 111 -1.63 -23.00 7.43
CA ALA A 111 -0.50 -23.87 7.78
C ALA A 111 0.26 -23.38 9.02
N MET A 112 0.45 -22.08 9.18
CA MET A 112 1.22 -21.49 10.28
C MET A 112 0.34 -20.93 11.41
N HIS A 113 -0.99 -21.04 11.31
CA HIS A 113 -1.95 -20.48 12.29
C HIS A 113 -1.69 -18.98 12.53
N ILE A 114 -1.51 -18.21 11.47
CA ILE A 114 -1.35 -16.74 11.53
C ILE A 114 -2.73 -16.10 11.70
N PRO A 115 -2.90 -15.06 12.53
CA PRO A 115 -4.18 -14.35 12.63
C PRO A 115 -4.71 -13.92 11.26
N GLY A 116 -6.02 -14.10 11.03
CA GLY A 116 -6.64 -13.89 9.72
C GLY A 116 -6.49 -12.44 9.20
N ASN A 117 -6.64 -11.45 10.08
CA ASN A 117 -6.46 -10.05 9.70
C ASN A 117 -5.02 -9.77 9.23
N ILE A 118 -4.01 -10.22 10.00
CA ILE A 118 -2.59 -10.05 9.63
C ILE A 118 -2.31 -10.71 8.29
N SER A 119 -2.78 -11.96 8.11
CA SER A 119 -2.58 -12.68 6.85
C SER A 119 -3.25 -11.98 5.67
N THR A 120 -4.48 -11.50 5.84
CA THR A 120 -5.19 -10.75 4.81
C THR A 120 -4.47 -9.45 4.48
N LEU A 121 -4.03 -8.69 5.50
CA LEU A 121 -3.32 -7.43 5.29
C LEU A 121 -1.97 -7.62 4.60
N VAL A 122 -1.19 -8.62 4.99
CA VAL A 122 0.10 -8.93 4.34
C VAL A 122 -0.14 -9.44 2.91
N GLY A 123 -1.13 -10.32 2.71
CA GLY A 123 -1.48 -10.83 1.37
C GLY A 123 -1.93 -9.72 0.43
N VAL A 124 -2.84 -8.84 0.86
CA VAL A 124 -3.33 -7.71 0.08
C VAL A 124 -2.22 -6.66 -0.12
N GLY A 125 -1.42 -6.38 0.90
CA GLY A 125 -0.26 -5.49 0.81
C GLY A 125 0.75 -5.96 -0.23
N SER A 126 1.11 -7.25 -0.19
CA SER A 126 2.00 -7.86 -1.18
C SER A 126 1.37 -7.94 -2.57
N SER A 127 0.05 -8.09 -2.66
CA SER A 127 -0.63 -8.27 -3.95
C SER A 127 -0.84 -6.98 -4.73
N ILE A 128 -0.93 -5.80 -4.10
CA ILE A 128 -1.37 -4.56 -4.78
C ILE A 128 -0.28 -3.48 -4.72
N CYS A 129 -0.31 -2.65 -3.67
CA CYS A 129 0.52 -1.46 -3.56
C CYS A 129 1.09 -1.22 -2.15
N GLY A 130 1.31 -2.29 -1.39
CA GLY A 130 1.92 -2.21 -0.07
C GLY A 130 1.04 -1.53 0.96
N GLY A 131 1.57 -0.51 1.60
CA GLY A 131 0.91 0.20 2.69
C GLY A 131 -0.43 0.82 2.32
N SER A 132 -0.61 1.32 1.09
CA SER A 132 -1.88 1.89 0.63
C SER A 132 -2.99 0.84 0.56
N ALA A 133 -2.66 -0.38 0.11
CA ALA A 133 -3.61 -1.49 0.05
C ALA A 133 -3.99 -1.97 1.46
N ILE A 134 -3.01 -2.06 2.37
CA ILE A 134 -3.25 -2.35 3.79
C ILE A 134 -4.18 -1.29 4.39
N ALA A 135 -3.88 0.00 4.13
CA ALA A 135 -4.66 1.11 4.63
C ALA A 135 -6.12 1.09 4.17
N ALA A 136 -6.37 0.73 2.91
CA ALA A 136 -7.72 0.60 2.37
C ALA A 136 -8.45 -0.64 2.92
N THR A 137 -7.74 -1.73 3.15
CA THR A 137 -8.30 -3.01 3.59
C THR A 137 -8.58 -3.05 5.10
N ALA A 138 -7.71 -2.43 5.90
CA ALA A 138 -7.80 -2.47 7.35
C ALA A 138 -9.19 -2.09 7.91
N PRO A 139 -9.81 -0.95 7.50
CA PRO A 139 -11.14 -0.61 7.98
C PRO A 139 -12.25 -1.55 7.44
N VAL A 140 -12.02 -2.22 6.33
CA VAL A 140 -12.98 -3.18 5.73
C VAL A 140 -13.05 -4.45 6.55
N ILE A 141 -11.91 -4.90 7.08
CA ILE A 141 -11.83 -6.12 7.88
C ILE A 141 -11.82 -5.86 9.39
N ASP A 142 -12.05 -4.61 9.83
CA ASP A 142 -11.95 -4.14 11.23
C ASP A 142 -10.65 -4.56 11.92
N ALA A 143 -9.53 -4.49 11.17
CA ALA A 143 -8.21 -4.75 11.72
C ALA A 143 -7.84 -3.68 12.75
N ASP A 144 -7.18 -4.11 13.84
CA ASP A 144 -6.69 -3.19 14.83
C ASP A 144 -5.38 -2.50 14.40
N ASP A 145 -5.01 -1.41 15.11
CA ASP A 145 -3.83 -0.61 14.78
C ASP A 145 -2.52 -1.43 14.88
N LYS A 146 -2.47 -2.42 15.75
CA LYS A 146 -1.32 -3.30 15.94
C LYS A 146 -1.15 -4.25 14.75
N GLU A 147 -2.24 -4.86 14.29
CA GLU A 147 -2.26 -5.74 13.12
C GLU A 147 -1.85 -4.96 11.86
N VAL A 148 -2.38 -3.74 11.71
CA VAL A 148 -2.03 -2.83 10.60
C VAL A 148 -0.57 -2.45 10.63
N ALA A 149 -0.05 -2.04 11.79
CA ALA A 149 1.36 -1.66 11.93
C ALA A 149 2.30 -2.83 11.63
N GLN A 150 1.94 -4.02 12.11
CA GLN A 150 2.72 -5.23 11.88
C GLN A 150 2.76 -5.60 10.39
N ALA A 151 1.62 -5.60 9.72
CA ALA A 151 1.54 -5.88 8.29
C ALA A 151 2.31 -4.85 7.46
N ILE A 152 2.16 -3.56 7.76
CA ILE A 152 2.89 -2.48 7.08
C ILE A 152 4.40 -2.65 7.26
N SER A 153 4.87 -2.90 8.49
CA SER A 153 6.30 -3.06 8.76
C SER A 153 6.92 -4.21 7.97
N VAL A 154 6.22 -5.35 7.88
CA VAL A 154 6.65 -6.51 7.08
C VAL A 154 6.75 -6.14 5.60
N ILE A 155 5.71 -5.54 5.04
CA ILE A 155 5.69 -5.19 3.62
C ILE A 155 6.77 -4.17 3.28
N PHE A 156 6.96 -3.15 4.10
CA PHE A 156 7.98 -2.15 3.85
C PHE A 156 9.40 -2.69 3.97
N PHE A 157 9.65 -3.60 4.90
CA PHE A 157 10.95 -4.26 4.98
C PHE A 157 11.32 -4.93 3.66
N PHE A 158 10.41 -5.74 3.09
CA PHE A 158 10.67 -6.40 1.80
C PHE A 158 10.70 -5.42 0.62
N ASN A 159 9.98 -4.31 0.68
CA ASN A 159 10.05 -3.26 -0.34
C ASN A 159 11.42 -2.57 -0.37
N VAL A 160 12.00 -2.24 0.78
CA VAL A 160 13.35 -1.68 0.87
C VAL A 160 14.37 -2.67 0.34
N MET A 161 14.25 -3.94 0.74
CA MET A 161 15.10 -5.02 0.22
C MET A 161 15.00 -5.12 -1.31
N ALA A 162 13.78 -5.09 -1.86
CA ALA A 162 13.56 -5.12 -3.30
C ALA A 162 14.15 -3.91 -4.02
N ALA A 163 13.98 -2.70 -3.48
CA ALA A 163 14.52 -1.48 -4.09
C ALA A 163 16.03 -1.51 -4.24
N ILE A 164 16.73 -2.14 -3.28
CA ILE A 164 18.19 -2.24 -3.26
C ILE A 164 18.67 -3.42 -4.12
N PHE A 165 18.05 -4.60 -3.95
CA PHE A 165 18.60 -5.83 -4.51
C PHE A 165 18.05 -6.19 -5.90
N PHE A 166 16.86 -5.72 -6.29
CA PHE A 166 16.28 -6.11 -7.57
C PHE A 166 17.02 -5.56 -8.79
N PRO A 167 17.59 -4.34 -8.80
CA PRO A 167 18.43 -3.92 -9.91
C PRO A 167 19.65 -4.84 -10.10
N MET A 168 20.26 -5.28 -9.00
CA MET A 168 21.38 -6.22 -9.03
C MET A 168 20.93 -7.61 -9.48
N LEU A 169 19.77 -8.07 -8.99
CA LEU A 169 19.16 -9.32 -9.41
C LEU A 169 18.85 -9.30 -10.90
N GLY A 170 18.24 -8.24 -11.41
CA GLY A 170 17.91 -8.07 -12.82
C GLY A 170 19.13 -8.19 -13.72
N ALA A 171 20.24 -7.55 -13.32
CA ALA A 171 21.51 -7.67 -14.03
C ALA A 171 22.07 -9.11 -13.98
N ALA A 172 21.98 -9.76 -12.82
CA ALA A 172 22.51 -11.12 -12.62
C ALA A 172 21.74 -12.18 -13.40
N ILE A 173 20.41 -12.03 -13.56
CA ILE A 173 19.58 -12.98 -14.32
C ILE A 173 19.52 -12.68 -15.82
N GLY A 174 20.16 -11.58 -16.27
CA GLY A 174 20.33 -11.29 -17.70
C GLY A 174 19.16 -10.54 -18.32
N PHE A 175 18.49 -9.62 -17.61
CA PHE A 175 17.59 -8.67 -18.26
C PHE A 175 18.32 -7.81 -19.29
N ASP A 176 17.62 -7.45 -20.37
CA ASP A 176 18.19 -6.56 -21.38
C ASP A 176 18.58 -5.21 -20.76
N THR A 177 19.87 -4.89 -20.90
CA THR A 177 20.46 -3.65 -20.37
C THR A 177 20.36 -2.49 -21.31
N HIS A 178 19.89 -2.71 -22.56
CA HIS A 178 19.66 -1.68 -23.58
C HIS A 178 18.21 -1.23 -23.63
N SER A 179 17.32 -1.88 -22.89
CA SER A 179 15.89 -1.56 -22.80
C SER A 179 15.43 -1.56 -21.35
N GLY A 180 14.55 -0.61 -21.03
CA GLY A 180 13.88 -0.53 -19.72
C GLY A 180 12.63 -1.41 -19.60
N GLU A 181 12.25 -2.12 -20.68
CA GLU A 181 10.94 -2.79 -20.73
C GLU A 181 10.82 -3.95 -19.74
N ALA A 182 11.69 -4.93 -19.83
CA ALA A 182 11.61 -6.15 -19.02
C ALA A 182 11.78 -5.83 -17.51
N PHE A 183 12.83 -5.07 -17.17
CA PHE A 183 13.03 -4.67 -15.76
C PHE A 183 11.93 -3.74 -15.27
N GLY A 184 11.38 -2.85 -16.10
CA GLY A 184 10.27 -1.98 -15.75
C GLY A 184 8.99 -2.77 -15.40
N ILE A 185 8.63 -3.77 -16.21
CA ILE A 185 7.50 -4.67 -15.93
C ILE A 185 7.77 -5.47 -14.66
N PHE A 186 8.97 -6.01 -14.48
CA PHE A 186 9.37 -6.74 -13.29
C PHE A 186 9.25 -5.87 -12.03
N ALA A 187 9.86 -4.70 -12.01
CA ALA A 187 9.81 -3.80 -10.87
C ALA A 187 8.36 -3.39 -10.53
N GLY A 188 7.54 -3.08 -11.53
CA GLY A 188 6.14 -2.70 -11.34
C GLY A 188 5.25 -3.83 -10.80
N THR A 189 5.57 -5.09 -11.11
CA THR A 189 4.79 -6.26 -10.70
C THR A 189 5.32 -6.98 -9.46
N ALA A 190 6.62 -6.97 -9.19
CA ALA A 190 7.26 -7.68 -8.09
C ALA A 190 7.50 -6.82 -6.84
N ILE A 191 7.66 -5.51 -6.98
CA ILE A 191 7.80 -4.57 -5.84
C ILE A 191 6.42 -4.03 -5.47
N ASN A 192 6.12 -3.96 -4.16
CA ASN A 192 4.75 -3.65 -3.74
C ASN A 192 4.48 -2.14 -3.57
N ASP A 193 5.44 -1.37 -3.09
CA ASP A 193 5.27 0.07 -2.87
C ASP A 193 5.77 0.90 -4.07
N THR A 194 5.04 1.98 -4.39
CA THR A 194 5.36 2.85 -5.53
C THR A 194 6.70 3.56 -5.38
N SER A 195 7.07 3.98 -4.16
CA SER A 195 8.36 4.65 -3.93
C SER A 195 9.54 3.70 -4.16
N SER A 196 9.40 2.46 -3.72
CA SER A 196 10.41 1.42 -3.93
C SER A 196 10.51 0.97 -5.40
N VAL A 197 9.36 0.92 -6.12
CA VAL A 197 9.34 0.73 -7.59
C VAL A 197 10.11 1.83 -8.28
N THR A 198 9.82 3.09 -7.92
CA THR A 198 10.50 4.26 -8.49
C THR A 198 12.01 4.23 -8.23
N ALA A 199 12.41 3.88 -7.00
CA ALA A 199 13.83 3.79 -6.64
C ALA A 199 14.54 2.69 -7.43
N ALA A 200 13.97 1.47 -7.51
CA ALA A 200 14.55 0.37 -8.26
C ALA A 200 14.67 0.69 -9.77
N ALA A 201 13.61 1.24 -10.35
CA ALA A 201 13.58 1.57 -11.78
C ALA A 201 14.54 2.72 -12.14
N ALA A 202 14.59 3.77 -11.31
CA ALA A 202 15.56 4.86 -11.50
C ALA A 202 17.00 4.39 -11.31
N THR A 203 17.24 3.44 -10.42
CA THR A 203 18.56 2.81 -10.25
C THR A 203 18.95 2.04 -11.51
N TRP A 204 18.03 1.26 -12.08
CA TRP A 204 18.26 0.53 -13.34
C TRP A 204 18.55 1.50 -14.49
N ASP A 205 17.73 2.55 -14.65
CA ASP A 205 17.98 3.59 -15.65
C ASP A 205 19.37 4.25 -15.49
N SER A 206 19.79 4.50 -14.24
CA SER A 206 21.11 5.07 -13.95
C SER A 206 22.25 4.09 -14.23
N MET A 207 22.07 2.81 -13.93
CA MET A 207 23.09 1.76 -14.16
C MET A 207 23.39 1.60 -15.66
N TRP A 208 22.37 1.73 -16.50
CA TRP A 208 22.44 1.41 -17.93
C TRP A 208 22.23 2.59 -18.86
N ASN A 209 22.17 3.83 -18.32
CA ASN A 209 21.98 5.07 -19.07
C ASN A 209 20.71 5.09 -19.94
N LEU A 210 19.60 4.55 -19.44
CA LEU A 210 18.32 4.44 -20.16
C LEU A 210 17.44 5.69 -20.01
N GLY A 211 17.96 6.76 -19.40
CA GLY A 211 17.20 7.99 -19.16
C GLY A 211 16.09 7.78 -18.12
N ALA A 212 14.86 7.65 -18.54
CA ALA A 212 13.71 7.39 -17.66
C ALA A 212 12.78 6.31 -18.24
N GLU A 213 13.27 5.48 -19.15
CA GLU A 213 12.47 4.47 -19.84
C GLU A 213 11.91 3.44 -18.86
N THR A 214 12.79 2.85 -18.06
CA THR A 214 12.42 1.88 -17.02
C THR A 214 11.49 2.48 -15.98
N LEU A 215 11.79 3.69 -15.54
CA LEU A 215 11.00 4.41 -14.54
C LEU A 215 9.56 4.61 -15.04
N ASN A 216 9.38 5.11 -16.25
CA ASN A 216 8.07 5.35 -16.83
C ASN A 216 7.28 4.05 -16.98
N LYS A 217 7.91 2.98 -17.47
CA LYS A 217 7.28 1.66 -17.62
C LYS A 217 6.87 1.08 -16.27
N ALA A 218 7.78 1.05 -15.31
CA ALA A 218 7.54 0.49 -13.98
C ALA A 218 6.42 1.21 -13.22
N VAL A 219 6.41 2.55 -13.26
CA VAL A 219 5.37 3.35 -12.61
C VAL A 219 4.01 3.09 -13.27
N THR A 220 3.94 3.02 -14.59
CA THR A 220 2.69 2.74 -15.30
C THR A 220 2.14 1.37 -14.95
N VAL A 221 2.96 0.32 -14.99
CA VAL A 221 2.58 -1.04 -14.55
C VAL A 221 2.10 -1.03 -13.10
N LYS A 222 2.80 -0.31 -12.24
CA LYS A 222 2.42 -0.19 -10.83
C LYS A 222 1.09 0.50 -10.62
N LEU A 223 0.82 1.57 -11.33
CA LEU A 223 -0.48 2.28 -11.26
C LEU A 223 -1.62 1.36 -11.73
N THR A 224 -1.42 0.59 -12.81
CA THR A 224 -2.38 -0.42 -13.27
C THR A 224 -2.69 -1.44 -12.18
N ARG A 225 -1.64 -2.01 -11.55
CA ARG A 225 -1.81 -2.96 -10.44
C ARG A 225 -2.58 -2.36 -9.27
N THR A 226 -2.40 -1.09 -9.00
CA THR A 226 -3.05 -0.39 -7.89
C THR A 226 -4.57 -0.33 -8.05
N LEU A 227 -5.11 -0.38 -9.27
CA LEU A 227 -6.56 -0.46 -9.50
C LEU A 227 -7.21 -1.72 -8.90
N ALA A 228 -6.45 -2.80 -8.73
CA ALA A 228 -6.95 -4.01 -8.10
C ALA A 228 -7.40 -3.81 -6.63
N ILE A 229 -7.06 -2.67 -6.02
CA ILE A 229 -7.55 -2.31 -4.68
C ILE A 229 -9.09 -2.31 -4.65
N ILE A 230 -9.74 -1.85 -5.73
CA ILE A 230 -11.20 -1.72 -5.81
C ILE A 230 -11.89 -3.09 -5.74
N PRO A 231 -11.66 -4.03 -6.67
CA PRO A 231 -12.33 -5.32 -6.63
C PRO A 231 -11.96 -6.15 -5.40
N ILE A 232 -10.71 -6.11 -4.95
CA ILE A 232 -10.26 -6.91 -3.79
C ILE A 232 -10.90 -6.40 -2.50
N THR A 233 -10.91 -5.09 -2.24
CA THR A 233 -11.53 -4.56 -1.03
C THR A 233 -13.05 -4.70 -1.06
N LEU A 234 -13.67 -4.64 -2.25
CA LEU A 234 -15.09 -4.90 -2.41
C LEU A 234 -15.44 -6.36 -2.10
N ASP A 235 -14.67 -7.31 -2.63
CA ASP A 235 -14.87 -8.74 -2.35
C ASP A 235 -14.74 -9.05 -0.85
N LEU A 236 -13.70 -8.52 -0.21
CA LEU A 236 -13.52 -8.66 1.24
C LEU A 236 -14.68 -8.05 2.04
N ALA A 237 -15.20 -6.90 1.62
CA ALA A 237 -16.36 -6.26 2.25
C ALA A 237 -17.60 -7.13 2.12
N ILE A 238 -17.88 -7.70 0.93
CA ILE A 238 -19.01 -8.59 0.68
C ILE A 238 -18.88 -9.88 1.49
N HIS A 239 -17.70 -10.49 1.48
CA HIS A 239 -17.43 -11.73 2.22
C HIS A 239 -17.67 -11.55 3.73
N ARG A 240 -17.17 -10.44 4.29
CA ARG A 240 -17.35 -10.13 5.70
C ARG A 240 -18.82 -9.85 6.04
N ALA A 241 -19.53 -9.14 5.17
CA ALA A 241 -20.94 -8.87 5.31
C ALA A 241 -21.77 -10.17 5.36
N ARG A 242 -21.46 -11.13 4.49
CA ARG A 242 -22.12 -12.46 4.48
C ARG A 242 -21.88 -13.26 5.76
N LYS A 243 -20.64 -13.22 6.28
CA LYS A 243 -20.28 -13.92 7.53
C LYS A 243 -20.96 -13.32 8.75
N SER A 244 -21.19 -12.02 8.76
CA SER A 244 -21.88 -11.30 9.84
C SER A 244 -23.40 -11.57 9.87
N SER A 245 -23.99 -11.91 8.72
CA SER A 245 -25.43 -12.18 8.57
C SER A 245 -25.86 -13.57 9.08
N GLY A 246 -24.92 -14.48 9.32
CA GLY A 246 -25.19 -15.82 9.85
C GLY A 246 -25.53 -15.91 11.32
N SER A 247 -25.36 -14.84 12.11
CA SER A 247 -25.78 -14.74 13.52
C SER A 247 -27.12 -14.02 13.58
N GLY A 248 -28.21 -14.80 13.55
CA GLY A 248 -29.59 -14.34 13.47
C GLY A 248 -29.99 -13.24 14.42
N LYS A 249 -29.90 -12.02 13.97
CA LYS A 249 -30.59 -10.78 14.32
C LYS A 249 -29.73 -9.60 13.82
N ASN A 250 -29.94 -9.19 12.57
CA ASN A 250 -29.85 -7.77 12.23
C ASN A 250 -30.18 -7.60 10.75
N ASN A 251 -31.00 -6.62 10.43
CA ASN A 251 -31.27 -6.17 9.07
C ASN A 251 -29.93 -5.90 8.37
N PHE A 252 -29.54 -6.83 7.49
CA PHE A 252 -28.38 -6.66 6.63
C PHE A 252 -28.61 -5.41 5.76
N SER A 253 -27.95 -4.33 6.10
CA SER A 253 -27.92 -3.13 5.27
C SER A 253 -26.65 -3.13 4.46
N LEU A 254 -26.76 -3.39 3.16
CA LEU A 254 -25.66 -3.29 2.20
C LEU A 254 -24.93 -1.95 2.33
N LYS A 255 -25.67 -0.89 2.67
CA LYS A 255 -25.18 0.46 2.91
C LYS A 255 -24.28 0.58 4.16
N ARG A 256 -24.44 -0.28 5.16
CA ARG A 256 -23.58 -0.35 6.37
C ARG A 256 -22.34 -1.19 6.13
N ALA A 257 -22.42 -2.18 5.25
CA ALA A 257 -21.32 -3.08 4.94
C ALA A 257 -20.35 -2.50 3.91
N PHE A 258 -20.83 -1.60 3.04
CA PHE A 258 -20.01 -1.00 1.99
C PHE A 258 -19.23 0.22 2.54
N PRO A 259 -17.89 0.19 2.51
CA PRO A 259 -17.08 1.32 2.99
C PRO A 259 -17.20 2.49 2.03
N MET A 260 -17.91 3.55 2.44
CA MET A 260 -18.22 4.70 1.59
C MET A 260 -16.97 5.38 1.01
N PHE A 261 -15.82 5.32 1.70
CA PHE A 261 -14.60 5.90 1.17
C PHE A 261 -14.11 5.22 -0.12
N LEU A 262 -14.44 3.94 -0.35
CA LEU A 262 -14.14 3.27 -1.61
C LEU A 262 -14.96 3.83 -2.77
N LEU A 263 -16.24 4.14 -2.53
CA LEU A 263 -17.06 4.81 -3.54
C LEU A 263 -16.49 6.19 -3.90
N TYR A 264 -16.07 6.98 -2.90
CA TYR A 264 -15.44 8.26 -3.14
C TYR A 264 -14.10 8.15 -3.87
N PHE A 265 -13.33 7.12 -3.59
CA PHE A 265 -12.10 6.80 -4.33
C PHE A 265 -12.38 6.54 -5.81
N VAL A 266 -13.39 5.72 -6.12
CA VAL A 266 -13.80 5.44 -7.51
C VAL A 266 -14.27 6.73 -8.19
N ILE A 267 -15.12 7.52 -7.54
CA ILE A 267 -15.59 8.81 -8.07
C ILE A 267 -14.40 9.75 -8.38
N ALA A 268 -13.43 9.85 -7.48
CA ALA A 268 -12.24 10.64 -7.68
C ALA A 268 -11.43 10.19 -8.91
N SER A 269 -11.29 8.87 -9.10
CA SER A 269 -10.59 8.30 -10.27
C SER A 269 -11.35 8.58 -11.57
N VAL A 270 -12.68 8.50 -11.56
CA VAL A 270 -13.52 8.84 -12.73
C VAL A 270 -13.39 10.33 -13.06
N ILE A 271 -13.41 11.22 -12.06
CA ILE A 271 -13.24 12.67 -12.26
C ILE A 271 -11.90 12.95 -12.94
N THR A 272 -10.80 12.34 -12.47
CA THR A 272 -9.47 12.51 -13.07
C THR A 272 -9.46 12.05 -14.52
N THR A 273 -10.06 10.90 -14.79
CA THR A 273 -10.13 10.34 -16.15
C THR A 273 -10.92 11.24 -17.09
N LEU A 274 -12.11 11.69 -16.68
CA LEU A 274 -12.94 12.58 -17.49
C LEU A 274 -12.27 13.95 -17.69
N ALA A 275 -11.62 14.49 -16.68
CA ALA A 275 -10.86 15.74 -16.78
C ALA A 275 -9.71 15.59 -17.78
N GLY A 276 -8.96 14.47 -17.74
CA GLY A 276 -7.91 14.16 -18.72
C GLY A 276 -8.46 14.05 -20.15
N MET A 277 -9.62 13.41 -20.33
CA MET A 277 -10.31 13.35 -21.63
C MET A 277 -10.76 14.74 -22.12
N ALA A 278 -11.08 15.65 -21.22
CA ALA A 278 -11.42 17.05 -21.52
C ALA A 278 -10.19 17.95 -21.72
N GLY A 279 -8.97 17.38 -21.73
CA GLY A 279 -7.72 18.12 -21.95
C GLY A 279 -7.14 18.80 -20.70
N VAL A 280 -7.67 18.52 -19.52
CA VAL A 280 -7.11 19.04 -18.25
C VAL A 280 -5.83 18.25 -17.92
N SER A 281 -4.73 18.97 -17.70
CA SER A 281 -3.46 18.34 -17.30
C SER A 281 -3.58 17.60 -15.96
N ALA A 282 -2.95 16.44 -15.86
CA ALA A 282 -2.86 15.66 -14.62
C ALA A 282 -2.18 16.45 -13.48
N GLU A 283 -1.41 17.48 -13.80
CA GLU A 283 -0.75 18.36 -12.84
C GLU A 283 -1.73 19.13 -11.97
N VAL A 284 -2.96 19.40 -12.46
CA VAL A 284 -4.03 20.03 -11.68
C VAL A 284 -4.36 19.22 -10.42
N PHE A 285 -4.21 17.90 -10.47
CA PHE A 285 -4.47 17.00 -9.35
C PHE A 285 -3.21 16.71 -8.49
N ALA A 286 -2.04 17.21 -8.89
CA ALA A 286 -0.79 16.99 -8.16
C ALA A 286 -0.87 17.44 -6.68
N PRO A 287 -1.47 18.58 -6.31
CA PRO A 287 -1.62 18.98 -4.92
C PRO A 287 -2.45 17.98 -4.10
N LEU A 288 -3.50 17.39 -4.68
CA LEU A 288 -4.33 16.38 -4.01
C LEU A 288 -3.57 15.08 -3.79
N LYS A 289 -2.72 14.67 -4.75
CA LYS A 289 -1.83 13.52 -4.61
C LYS A 289 -0.82 13.73 -3.48
N GLU A 290 -0.20 14.90 -3.44
CA GLU A 290 0.77 15.24 -2.38
C GLU A 290 0.10 15.30 -1.00
N LEU A 291 -1.11 15.88 -0.93
CA LEU A 291 -1.91 15.90 0.28
C LEU A 291 -2.27 14.48 0.74
N SER A 292 -2.64 13.59 -0.19
CA SER A 292 -2.89 12.18 0.10
C SER A 292 -1.67 11.50 0.72
N LYS A 293 -0.48 11.67 0.13
CA LYS A 293 0.77 11.11 0.65
C LYS A 293 1.08 11.64 2.06
N PHE A 294 0.87 12.93 2.27
CA PHE A 294 1.05 13.54 3.59
C PHE A 294 0.06 12.98 4.63
N PHE A 295 -1.22 12.80 4.26
CA PHE A 295 -2.22 12.20 5.13
C PHE A 295 -1.92 10.73 5.44
N ILE A 296 -1.37 9.98 4.47
CA ILE A 296 -0.86 8.62 4.73
C ILE A 296 0.26 8.69 5.76
N THR A 297 1.22 9.61 5.60
CA THR A 297 2.32 9.79 6.56
C THR A 297 1.79 10.11 7.97
N MET A 298 0.79 10.99 8.08
CA MET A 298 0.11 11.28 9.36
C MET A 298 -0.57 10.05 9.97
N ALA A 299 -1.30 9.30 9.14
CA ALA A 299 -1.97 8.09 9.58
C ALA A 299 -0.97 7.01 10.04
N MET A 300 0.18 6.90 9.35
CA MET A 300 1.24 5.97 9.74
C MET A 300 1.90 6.37 11.07
N ALA A 301 2.10 7.66 11.32
CA ALA A 301 2.54 8.15 12.64
C ALA A 301 1.53 7.76 13.74
N ALA A 302 0.24 7.93 13.48
CA ALA A 302 -0.83 7.54 14.41
C ALA A 302 -0.84 6.02 14.67
N ILE A 303 -0.67 5.21 13.62
CA ILE A 303 -0.59 3.76 13.73
C ILE A 303 0.66 3.36 14.53
N GLY A 304 1.80 3.99 14.26
CA GLY A 304 3.03 3.78 15.02
C GLY A 304 2.86 4.09 16.51
N LEU A 305 2.20 5.20 16.86
CA LEU A 305 1.89 5.58 18.24
C LEU A 305 0.98 4.56 18.95
N ASN A 306 0.07 3.91 18.23
CA ASN A 306 -0.80 2.87 18.77
C ASN A 306 -0.12 1.50 18.83
N SER A 307 1.11 1.37 18.33
CA SER A 307 1.80 0.09 18.21
C SER A 307 2.90 -0.06 19.27
N ASN A 308 3.08 -1.28 19.73
CA ASN A 308 4.17 -1.60 20.64
C ASN A 308 5.30 -2.30 19.90
N LEU A 309 6.42 -1.62 19.70
CA LEU A 309 7.59 -2.13 18.96
C LEU A 309 8.12 -3.44 19.54
N VAL A 310 8.11 -3.56 20.88
CA VAL A 310 8.58 -4.78 21.55
C VAL A 310 7.67 -5.96 21.24
N GLU A 311 6.35 -5.75 21.24
CA GLU A 311 5.40 -6.79 20.86
C GLU A 311 5.47 -7.11 19.37
N LEU A 312 5.72 -6.09 18.50
CA LEU A 312 5.92 -6.30 17.08
C LEU A 312 7.13 -7.22 16.81
N VAL A 313 8.27 -6.96 17.43
CA VAL A 313 9.47 -7.80 17.30
C VAL A 313 9.23 -9.20 17.87
N LYS A 314 8.59 -9.30 19.04
CA LYS A 314 8.27 -10.60 19.65
C LYS A 314 7.23 -11.41 18.88
N SER A 315 6.28 -10.76 18.21
CA SER A 315 5.24 -11.43 17.40
C SER A 315 5.64 -11.60 15.93
N GLY A 316 6.80 -11.08 15.52
CA GLY A 316 7.18 -10.86 14.12
C GLY A 316 7.59 -12.09 13.32
N GLY A 317 7.93 -13.23 13.93
CA GLY A 317 8.47 -14.37 13.17
C GLY A 317 7.51 -14.89 12.09
N LYS A 318 6.26 -15.16 12.43
CA LYS A 318 5.27 -15.70 11.48
C LYS A 318 4.85 -14.67 10.40
N PRO A 319 4.50 -13.41 10.73
CA PRO A 319 4.19 -12.41 9.71
C PRO A 319 5.37 -12.08 8.79
N ILE A 320 6.60 -12.08 9.30
CA ILE A 320 7.81 -11.89 8.48
C ILE A 320 7.98 -13.06 7.52
N ALA A 321 7.83 -14.30 8.00
CA ALA A 321 7.88 -15.48 7.15
C ALA A 321 6.78 -15.45 6.07
N LEU A 322 5.55 -15.05 6.43
CA LEU A 322 4.46 -14.84 5.48
C LEU A 322 4.83 -13.82 4.41
N GLY A 323 5.34 -12.65 4.82
CA GLY A 323 5.78 -11.61 3.90
C GLY A 323 6.92 -12.06 3.00
N ALA A 324 7.90 -12.81 3.54
CA ALA A 324 9.00 -13.37 2.77
C ALA A 324 8.52 -14.33 1.68
N VAL A 325 7.61 -15.25 2.02
CA VAL A 325 7.07 -16.22 1.06
C VAL A 325 6.19 -15.52 0.00
N CYS A 326 5.36 -14.56 0.39
CA CYS A 326 4.60 -13.77 -0.59
C CYS A 326 5.54 -12.99 -1.51
N TRP A 327 6.55 -12.31 -0.97
CA TRP A 327 7.53 -11.54 -1.75
C TRP A 327 8.32 -12.43 -2.72
N ALA A 328 8.85 -13.57 -2.26
CA ALA A 328 9.53 -14.53 -3.11
C ALA A 328 8.59 -15.11 -4.18
N GLY A 329 7.36 -15.48 -3.79
CA GLY A 329 6.36 -16.02 -4.70
C GLY A 329 5.99 -15.05 -5.83
N ILE A 330 5.70 -13.78 -5.52
CA ILE A 330 5.40 -12.78 -6.57
C ILE A 330 6.61 -12.49 -7.45
N THR A 331 7.83 -12.51 -6.88
CA THR A 331 9.07 -12.33 -7.64
C THR A 331 9.24 -13.46 -8.66
N VAL A 332 9.15 -14.71 -8.23
CA VAL A 332 9.28 -15.88 -9.10
C VAL A 332 8.18 -15.90 -10.17
N VAL A 333 6.92 -15.65 -9.78
CA VAL A 333 5.80 -15.65 -10.75
C VAL A 333 5.92 -14.49 -11.74
N SER A 334 6.37 -13.31 -11.31
CA SER A 334 6.62 -12.19 -12.22
C SER A 334 7.67 -12.55 -13.28
N LEU A 335 8.78 -13.15 -12.88
CA LEU A 335 9.83 -13.61 -13.79
C LEU A 335 9.33 -14.70 -14.74
N LEU A 336 8.66 -15.71 -14.19
CA LEU A 336 8.14 -16.84 -14.97
C LEU A 336 7.13 -16.36 -16.03
N MET A 337 6.21 -15.48 -15.65
CA MET A 337 5.20 -14.95 -16.57
C MET A 337 5.84 -14.10 -17.69
N GLN A 338 6.86 -13.31 -17.37
CA GLN A 338 7.58 -12.54 -18.38
C GLN A 338 8.30 -13.46 -19.38
N HIS A 339 8.91 -14.53 -18.88
CA HIS A 339 9.57 -15.53 -19.73
C HIS A 339 8.54 -16.22 -20.64
N VAL A 340 7.42 -16.68 -20.10
CA VAL A 340 6.33 -17.31 -20.88
C VAL A 340 5.73 -16.36 -21.93
N MET A 341 5.66 -15.07 -21.63
CA MET A 341 5.13 -14.06 -22.55
C MET A 341 6.17 -13.55 -23.56
N GLY A 342 7.41 -14.02 -23.52
CA GLY A 342 8.48 -13.59 -24.40
C GLY A 342 8.89 -12.12 -24.22
N ILE A 343 8.71 -11.57 -23.01
CA ILE A 343 9.16 -10.22 -22.66
C ILE A 343 10.63 -10.25 -22.22
N TRP A 344 11.03 -11.36 -21.65
CA TRP A 344 12.39 -11.65 -21.19
C TRP A 344 12.71 -13.11 -21.33
#